data_6f643e76af813b16841cc54ad4716a24
#
_entry.id   6f643e76af813b16841cc54ad4716a24
#
_cell.length_a   1.000
_cell.length_b   1.000
_cell.length_c   1.000
_cell.angle_alpha   90.00
_cell.angle_beta   90.00
_cell.angle_gamma   90.00
#
_symmetry.space_group_name_H-M   'P 1'
#
loop_
_entity.id
_entity.type
_entity.pdbx_description
1 polymer ?
#
loop_
_entity_poly.entity_id
_entity_poly.type
_entity_poly.pdbx_seq_one_letter_code
_entity_poly.pdbx_strand_id
1 'polypeptide(L)'
;MASPLLILLLSGCATTSGVNNLSPAYLYGKPVVSSYKNPETDISGCQTFSVFPQSLLYPKTEMNEILEKQILFFFRNQLEAKGYRFVELGEKPDFLATINVSSKYETSYVPPQTVTVPHWVPGQTLTTYGTKSGSFNYNAYGSDYLYGRGNYFESSQYNTYVPGYMTTRTYTRPGYTVGYHYPTVEISLYDSKTMERIWLGTGTGQSDNADVRVSGQFVVGHILAELPDASTSNFRHVDDGVLGVDLGIYTNDGNNYFPTITRVAPKSPARKAGLLDYDMILAIDNIPVANKPFGDVLKLIGGKPGTIIHLVVWRTGQKISVELARTTRDKIQH
;
A
#
# COMPACT_ATOMS: atom_id res chain seq x y z
N MET A 1 -40.06 23.76 -12.15
CA MET A 1 -39.46 22.76 -13.03
C MET A 1 -38.13 22.38 -12.38
N ALA A 2 -38.11 21.25 -11.65
CA ALA A 2 -36.92 20.72 -10.99
C ALA A 2 -36.57 19.38 -11.65
N SER A 3 -35.39 19.30 -12.27
CA SER A 3 -34.85 18.08 -12.87
C SER A 3 -34.34 17.14 -11.79
N PRO A 4 -34.61 15.85 -11.87
CA PRO A 4 -34.02 14.86 -10.96
C PRO A 4 -32.62 14.50 -11.41
N LEU A 5 -31.68 14.57 -10.47
CA LEU A 5 -30.29 14.11 -10.59
C LEU A 5 -30.27 12.57 -10.58
N LEU A 6 -29.95 12.00 -11.74
CA LEU A 6 -29.80 10.54 -11.91
C LEU A 6 -28.43 10.11 -11.36
N ILE A 7 -28.39 9.52 -10.18
CA ILE A 7 -27.19 8.89 -9.63
C ILE A 7 -27.08 7.48 -10.24
N LEU A 8 -26.19 7.32 -11.22
CA LEU A 8 -25.77 6.00 -11.72
C LEU A 8 -24.83 5.36 -10.70
N LEU A 9 -25.33 4.39 -9.95
CA LEU A 9 -24.52 3.44 -9.22
C LEU A 9 -23.96 2.41 -10.21
N LEU A 10 -22.73 2.61 -10.65
CA LEU A 10 -21.95 1.59 -11.36
C LEU A 10 -21.47 0.55 -10.35
N SER A 11 -22.17 -0.58 -10.29
CA SER A 11 -21.66 -1.80 -9.67
C SER A 11 -20.57 -2.39 -10.55
N GLY A 12 -19.33 -1.95 -10.36
CA GLY A 12 -18.17 -2.54 -10.98
C GLY A 12 -17.80 -3.84 -10.26
N CYS A 13 -18.00 -4.98 -10.92
CA CYS A 13 -17.29 -6.21 -10.57
C CYS A 13 -15.79 -5.93 -10.70
N ALA A 14 -15.08 -5.88 -9.59
CA ALA A 14 -13.62 -5.83 -9.57
C ALA A 14 -13.11 -7.22 -10.00
N THR A 15 -12.78 -7.35 -11.28
CA THR A 15 -11.89 -8.41 -11.74
C THR A 15 -10.50 -8.06 -11.22
N THR A 16 -9.97 -8.85 -10.30
CA THR A 16 -8.60 -8.79 -9.82
C THR A 16 -7.63 -9.21 -10.91
N SER A 17 -7.36 -8.30 -11.84
CA SER A 17 -6.16 -8.38 -12.68
C SER A 17 -5.05 -7.69 -11.91
N GLY A 18 -3.95 -8.42 -11.67
CA GLY A 18 -2.82 -7.99 -10.84
C GLY A 18 -2.27 -6.63 -11.26
N VAL A 19 -2.59 -5.62 -10.48
CA VAL A 19 -2.01 -4.29 -10.60
C VAL A 19 -0.90 -4.21 -9.58
N ASN A 20 0.34 -4.22 -10.06
CA ASN A 20 1.53 -3.92 -9.26
C ASN A 20 1.49 -2.46 -8.82
N ASN A 21 0.77 -2.15 -7.77
CA ASN A 21 0.79 -0.84 -7.14
C ASN A 21 1.97 -0.79 -6.18
N LEU A 22 2.93 0.08 -6.46
CA LEU A 22 3.97 0.52 -5.52
C LEU A 22 3.39 1.44 -4.43
N SER A 23 2.24 1.13 -3.95
CA SER A 23 1.74 1.73 -2.72
C SER A 23 2.41 1.01 -1.54
N PRO A 24 2.65 1.69 -0.40
CA PRO A 24 3.07 1.04 0.85
C PRO A 24 2.14 -0.09 1.32
N ALA A 25 1.16 -0.45 0.52
CA ALA A 25 0.20 -1.53 0.69
C ALA A 25 0.80 -2.95 0.75
N TYR A 26 2.10 -3.10 0.54
CA TYR A 26 2.78 -4.39 0.76
C TYR A 26 2.96 -4.73 2.24
N LEU A 27 2.77 -3.77 3.14
CA LEU A 27 2.73 -4.02 4.56
C LEU A 27 1.34 -3.72 5.12
N TYR A 28 0.84 -4.63 5.93
CA TYR A 28 -0.36 -4.42 6.73
C TYR A 28 0.02 -3.66 8.00
N GLY A 29 -0.09 -2.34 7.95
CA GLY A 29 0.25 -1.48 9.06
C GLY A 29 1.73 -1.04 9.07
N LYS A 30 2.08 -0.25 10.10
CA LYS A 30 3.44 0.25 10.30
C LYS A 30 4.32 -0.86 10.87
N PRO A 31 5.55 -1.09 10.35
CA PRO A 31 6.49 -2.03 10.93
C PRO A 31 6.80 -1.70 12.39
N VAL A 32 7.00 -2.73 13.18
CA VAL A 32 7.54 -2.60 14.54
C VAL A 32 9.06 -2.62 14.42
N VAL A 33 9.71 -1.54 14.85
CA VAL A 33 11.16 -1.40 14.77
C VAL A 33 11.76 -1.07 16.15
N SER A 34 13.01 -1.48 16.33
CA SER A 34 13.81 -1.16 17.52
C SER A 34 15.25 -0.92 17.09
N SER A 35 15.92 0.04 17.72
CA SER A 35 17.33 0.30 17.50
C SER A 35 18.10 0.36 18.82
N TYR A 36 19.34 -0.10 18.78
CA TYR A 36 20.24 -0.16 19.92
C TYR A 36 21.58 0.43 19.48
N LYS A 37 22.05 1.43 20.22
CA LYS A 37 23.34 2.06 19.99
C LYS A 37 24.30 1.67 21.11
N ASN A 38 25.54 1.34 20.77
CA ASN A 38 26.59 1.17 21.77
C ASN A 38 26.90 2.55 22.41
N PRO A 39 26.73 2.71 23.72
CA PRO A 39 26.94 3.99 24.41
C PRO A 39 28.37 4.49 24.35
N GLU A 40 29.35 3.60 24.15
CA GLU A 40 30.79 3.92 24.14
C GLU A 40 31.28 4.38 22.76
N THR A 41 30.41 4.33 21.73
CA THR A 41 30.77 4.67 20.34
C THR A 41 29.94 5.81 19.80
N ASP A 42 30.57 6.70 19.04
CA ASP A 42 29.90 7.80 18.36
C ASP A 42 29.84 7.55 16.84
N ILE A 43 28.65 7.24 16.32
CA ILE A 43 28.41 7.06 14.90
C ILE A 43 28.22 8.38 14.16
N SER A 44 28.03 9.51 14.86
CA SER A 44 27.74 10.80 14.25
C SER A 44 28.91 11.37 13.43
N GLY A 45 30.12 10.93 13.72
CA GLY A 45 31.33 11.27 12.96
C GLY A 45 31.59 10.41 11.73
N CYS A 46 30.89 9.31 11.57
CA CYS A 46 31.09 8.38 10.47
C CYS A 46 30.54 8.95 9.14
N GLN A 47 31.30 8.82 8.07
CA GLN A 47 30.94 9.30 6.74
C GLN A 47 31.01 8.22 5.68
N THR A 48 31.87 7.23 5.86
CA THR A 48 32.16 6.19 4.89
C THR A 48 31.79 4.82 5.43
N PHE A 49 31.29 3.97 4.53
CA PHE A 49 30.93 2.61 4.89
C PHE A 49 31.28 1.62 3.77
N SER A 50 31.40 0.35 4.15
CA SER A 50 31.37 -0.77 3.23
C SER A 50 30.30 -1.77 3.70
N VAL A 51 29.74 -2.53 2.75
CA VAL A 51 28.83 -3.62 3.04
C VAL A 51 29.51 -4.96 2.88
N PHE A 52 29.16 -5.92 3.73
CA PHE A 52 29.67 -7.27 3.62
C PHE A 52 28.55 -8.29 3.86
N PRO A 53 28.63 -9.47 3.19
CA PRO A 53 27.62 -10.50 3.34
C PRO A 53 27.65 -11.11 4.74
N GLN A 54 26.48 -11.38 5.30
CA GLN A 54 26.36 -11.99 6.63
C GLN A 54 26.90 -13.42 6.64
N SER A 55 26.90 -14.09 5.49
CA SER A 55 27.50 -15.41 5.32
C SER A 55 29.00 -15.46 5.71
N LEU A 56 29.71 -14.32 5.68
CA LEU A 56 31.09 -14.24 6.17
C LEU A 56 31.18 -14.29 7.71
N LEU A 57 30.17 -13.77 8.43
CA LEU A 57 30.13 -13.83 9.90
C LEU A 57 29.53 -15.14 10.39
N TYR A 58 28.55 -15.66 9.67
CA TYR A 58 27.79 -16.85 10.02
C TYR A 58 27.75 -17.82 8.84
N PRO A 59 28.81 -18.65 8.65
CA PRO A 59 28.93 -19.55 7.47
C PRO A 59 27.80 -20.59 7.33
N LYS A 60 26.98 -20.78 8.34
CA LYS A 60 25.81 -21.70 8.32
C LYS A 60 24.52 -21.04 7.81
N THR A 61 24.58 -19.80 7.35
CA THR A 61 23.39 -19.13 6.82
C THR A 61 23.06 -19.74 5.44
N GLU A 62 21.87 -20.32 5.31
CA GLU A 62 21.39 -20.97 4.07
C GLU A 62 20.88 -19.95 3.02
N MET A 63 21.30 -18.68 3.10
CA MET A 63 20.86 -17.68 2.14
C MET A 63 21.49 -17.93 0.77
N ASN A 64 20.66 -17.87 -0.28
CA ASN A 64 21.14 -17.96 -1.65
C ASN A 64 22.06 -16.78 -1.96
N GLU A 65 23.25 -17.04 -2.50
CA GLU A 65 24.27 -16.03 -2.80
C GLU A 65 23.76 -14.90 -3.71
N ILE A 66 22.91 -15.21 -4.69
CA ILE A 66 22.33 -14.21 -5.58
C ILE A 66 21.38 -13.30 -4.81
N LEU A 67 20.54 -13.87 -3.96
CA LEU A 67 19.60 -13.13 -3.11
C LEU A 67 20.36 -12.22 -2.14
N GLU A 68 21.42 -12.72 -1.51
CA GLU A 68 22.25 -11.93 -0.61
C GLU A 68 22.88 -10.73 -1.32
N LYS A 69 23.44 -10.91 -2.53
CA LYS A 69 23.98 -9.81 -3.34
C LYS A 69 22.93 -8.76 -3.70
N GLN A 70 21.70 -9.18 -4.02
CA GLN A 70 20.62 -8.24 -4.32
C GLN A 70 20.19 -7.44 -3.09
N ILE A 71 20.10 -8.09 -1.94
CA ILE A 71 19.76 -7.42 -0.67
C ILE A 71 20.87 -6.44 -0.27
N LEU A 72 22.14 -6.83 -0.39
CA LEU A 72 23.27 -5.96 -0.10
C LEU A 72 23.34 -4.76 -1.04
N PHE A 73 23.05 -4.94 -2.33
CA PHE A 73 22.96 -3.85 -3.29
C PHE A 73 21.88 -2.85 -2.89
N PHE A 74 20.68 -3.34 -2.56
CA PHE A 74 19.60 -2.49 -2.07
C PHE A 74 19.99 -1.75 -0.79
N PHE A 75 20.56 -2.45 0.19
CA PHE A 75 20.95 -1.90 1.49
C PHE A 75 22.04 -0.82 1.33
N ARG A 76 23.05 -1.06 0.50
CA ARG A 76 24.04 -0.07 0.15
C ARG A 76 23.39 1.24 -0.34
N ASN A 77 22.48 1.15 -1.30
CA ASN A 77 21.79 2.32 -1.84
C ASN A 77 20.95 3.05 -0.77
N GLN A 78 20.38 2.35 0.20
CA GLN A 78 19.65 2.97 1.31
C GLN A 78 20.59 3.75 2.24
N LEU A 79 21.78 3.24 2.53
CA LEU A 79 22.80 3.97 3.31
C LEU A 79 23.35 5.18 2.53
N GLU A 80 23.55 5.05 1.23
CA GLU A 80 23.92 6.19 0.37
C GLU A 80 22.81 7.27 0.38
N ALA A 81 21.54 6.88 0.38
CA ALA A 81 20.41 7.81 0.50
C ALA A 81 20.40 8.58 1.84
N LYS A 82 20.95 7.98 2.90
CA LYS A 82 21.17 8.63 4.19
C LYS A 82 22.40 9.56 4.22
N GLY A 83 23.11 9.67 3.10
CA GLY A 83 24.26 10.56 2.95
C GLY A 83 25.62 9.91 3.27
N TYR A 84 25.67 8.64 3.63
CA TYR A 84 26.90 7.91 3.79
C TYR A 84 27.56 7.60 2.43
N ARG A 85 28.87 7.61 2.35
CA ARG A 85 29.62 7.31 1.15
C ARG A 85 30.12 5.87 1.17
N PHE A 86 29.71 5.09 0.16
CA PHE A 86 30.26 3.75 -0.02
C PHE A 86 31.73 3.82 -0.45
N VAL A 87 32.55 2.97 0.14
CA VAL A 87 33.93 2.72 -0.22
C VAL A 87 34.19 1.21 -0.20
N GLU A 88 35.18 0.77 -0.97
CA GLU A 88 35.56 -0.63 -0.95
C GLU A 88 36.25 -0.99 0.40
N LEU A 89 36.18 -2.27 0.76
CA LEU A 89 36.70 -2.73 2.05
C LEU A 89 38.19 -2.36 2.26
N GLY A 90 38.96 -2.33 1.17
CA GLY A 90 40.38 -1.96 1.18
C GLY A 90 40.66 -0.47 1.43
N GLU A 91 39.68 0.40 1.29
CA GLU A 91 39.79 1.86 1.46
C GLU A 91 39.56 2.32 2.90
N LYS A 92 39.47 1.40 3.85
CA LYS A 92 39.32 1.65 5.29
C LYS A 92 38.06 2.49 5.58
N PRO A 93 36.86 1.95 5.39
CA PRO A 93 35.61 2.60 5.74
C PRO A 93 35.58 2.95 7.24
N ASP A 94 34.74 3.92 7.63
CA ASP A 94 34.55 4.25 9.04
C ASP A 94 33.78 3.11 9.74
N PHE A 95 32.78 2.52 9.05
CA PHE A 95 32.07 1.37 9.57
C PHE A 95 31.77 0.33 8.50
N LEU A 96 31.54 -0.88 8.97
CA LEU A 96 31.11 -2.01 8.17
C LEU A 96 29.63 -2.28 8.46
N ALA A 97 28.84 -2.52 7.40
CA ALA A 97 27.41 -2.75 7.53
C ALA A 97 27.02 -4.11 6.96
N THR A 98 26.15 -4.82 7.65
CA THR A 98 25.53 -6.06 7.17
C THR A 98 24.03 -6.05 7.45
N ILE A 99 23.30 -6.79 6.65
CA ILE A 99 21.85 -6.94 6.75
C ILE A 99 21.47 -8.40 6.66
N ASN A 100 20.55 -8.81 7.53
CA ASN A 100 19.88 -10.09 7.47
C ASN A 100 18.38 -9.86 7.24
N VAL A 101 17.82 -10.59 6.28
CA VAL A 101 16.40 -10.54 5.98
C VAL A 101 15.86 -11.96 5.96
N SER A 102 14.82 -12.20 6.71
CA SER A 102 14.10 -13.46 6.75
C SER A 102 12.60 -13.22 6.68
N SER A 103 11.82 -14.24 6.38
CA SER A 103 10.36 -14.13 6.42
C SER A 103 9.76 -15.42 6.97
N LYS A 104 8.79 -15.27 7.86
CA LYS A 104 7.99 -16.37 8.39
C LYS A 104 6.59 -16.26 7.82
N TYR A 105 6.03 -17.37 7.35
CA TYR A 105 4.63 -17.45 6.94
C TYR A 105 3.78 -17.95 8.10
N GLU A 106 2.73 -17.19 8.44
CA GLU A 106 1.78 -17.58 9.48
C GLU A 106 0.35 -17.49 8.95
N THR A 107 -0.48 -18.41 9.39
CA THR A 107 -1.89 -18.43 9.05
C THR A 107 -2.74 -18.16 10.29
N SER A 108 -3.83 -17.41 10.11
CA SER A 108 -4.83 -17.14 11.13
C SER A 108 -6.21 -17.50 10.62
N TYR A 109 -6.99 -18.20 11.44
CA TYR A 109 -8.37 -18.53 11.12
C TYR A 109 -9.31 -17.40 11.58
N VAL A 110 -10.06 -16.84 10.64
CA VAL A 110 -11.13 -15.89 10.92
C VAL A 110 -12.43 -16.68 11.08
N PRO A 111 -13.05 -16.70 12.25
CA PRO A 111 -14.26 -17.48 12.49
C PRO A 111 -15.45 -16.95 11.67
N PRO A 112 -16.48 -17.76 11.45
CA PRO A 112 -17.72 -17.33 10.82
C PRO A 112 -18.31 -16.11 11.52
N GLN A 113 -18.78 -15.16 10.74
CA GLN A 113 -19.38 -13.93 11.26
C GLN A 113 -20.80 -13.78 10.79
N THR A 114 -21.71 -13.50 11.73
CA THR A 114 -23.09 -13.18 11.43
C THR A 114 -23.23 -11.70 11.13
N VAL A 115 -23.71 -11.39 9.93
CA VAL A 115 -23.91 -10.00 9.47
C VAL A 115 -25.40 -9.78 9.25
N THR A 116 -25.94 -8.73 9.84
CA THR A 116 -27.32 -8.30 9.65
C THR A 116 -27.34 -7.05 8.79
N VAL A 117 -28.06 -7.11 7.69
CA VAL A 117 -28.19 -5.98 6.75
C VAL A 117 -29.65 -5.59 6.59
N PRO A 118 -29.95 -4.31 6.35
CA PRO A 118 -31.29 -3.86 5.98
C PRO A 118 -31.72 -4.56 4.68
N HIS A 119 -32.97 -5.03 4.66
CA HIS A 119 -33.57 -5.69 3.52
C HIS A 119 -34.95 -5.11 3.24
N TRP A 120 -35.17 -4.66 2.01
CA TRP A 120 -36.47 -4.19 1.58
C TRP A 120 -37.34 -5.37 1.10
N VAL A 121 -38.51 -5.53 1.74
CA VAL A 121 -39.55 -6.47 1.28
C VAL A 121 -40.52 -5.67 0.42
N PRO A 122 -40.63 -5.97 -0.89
CA PRO A 122 -41.57 -5.25 -1.76
C PRO A 122 -43.00 -5.49 -1.35
N GLY A 123 -43.85 -4.49 -1.56
CA GLY A 123 -45.26 -4.61 -1.36
C GLY A 123 -45.90 -5.67 -2.27
N GLN A 124 -46.90 -6.34 -1.80
CA GLN A 124 -47.59 -7.38 -2.56
C GLN A 124 -49.13 -7.23 -2.42
N THR A 125 -49.84 -7.64 -3.47
CA THR A 125 -51.28 -7.71 -3.42
C THR A 125 -51.74 -9.12 -2.98
N LEU A 126 -52.45 -9.19 -1.88
CA LEU A 126 -53.07 -10.43 -1.41
C LEU A 126 -54.48 -10.50 -1.96
N THR A 127 -54.79 -11.60 -2.64
CA THR A 127 -56.13 -11.89 -3.11
C THR A 127 -56.80 -12.86 -2.15
N THR A 128 -57.90 -12.42 -1.55
CA THR A 128 -58.70 -13.26 -0.67
C THR A 128 -60.03 -13.56 -1.35
N TYR A 129 -60.44 -14.82 -1.31
CA TYR A 129 -61.72 -15.26 -1.81
C TYR A 129 -62.67 -15.49 -0.68
N GLY A 130 -63.81 -14.83 -0.75
CA GLY A 130 -64.93 -15.04 0.20
C GLY A 130 -66.13 -15.62 -0.52
N THR A 131 -66.82 -16.54 0.13
CA THR A 131 -68.09 -17.06 -0.33
C THR A 131 -69.18 -16.78 0.69
N LYS A 132 -70.31 -16.28 0.21
CA LYS A 132 -71.51 -16.07 1.05
C LYS A 132 -72.67 -16.83 0.39
N SER A 133 -73.32 -17.63 1.17
CA SER A 133 -74.52 -18.33 0.72
C SER A 133 -75.66 -18.11 1.71
N GLY A 134 -76.86 -18.08 1.20
CA GLY A 134 -78.03 -17.91 2.00
C GLY A 134 -79.26 -18.42 1.29
N SER A 135 -80.34 -18.54 2.03
CA SER A 135 -81.66 -18.86 1.47
C SER A 135 -82.63 -17.73 1.73
N PHE A 136 -83.53 -17.49 0.82
CA PHE A 136 -84.62 -16.54 0.97
C PHE A 136 -85.95 -17.18 0.63
N ASN A 137 -87.01 -16.78 1.33
CA ASN A 137 -88.34 -17.13 0.97
C ASN A 137 -89.02 -15.92 0.35
N TYR A 138 -89.82 -16.13 -0.66
CA TYR A 138 -90.65 -15.06 -1.22
C TYR A 138 -92.11 -15.46 -1.33
N ASN A 139 -92.96 -14.50 -1.06
CA ASN A 139 -94.39 -14.63 -1.28
C ASN A 139 -94.82 -13.58 -2.28
N ALA A 140 -95.47 -13.98 -3.35
CA ALA A 140 -96.04 -13.08 -4.34
C ALA A 140 -97.52 -13.15 -4.30
N TYR A 141 -98.23 -12.00 -4.21
CA TYR A 141 -99.69 -11.89 -4.16
C TYR A 141 -100.12 -11.40 -5.54
N GLY A 142 -100.88 -12.20 -6.24
CA GLY A 142 -101.52 -11.91 -7.51
C GLY A 142 -102.81 -12.67 -7.62
N SER A 143 -103.31 -12.94 -8.88
CA SER A 143 -104.45 -13.77 -9.11
C SER A 143 -104.28 -15.24 -8.65
N ASP A 144 -102.96 -15.65 -8.53
CA ASP A 144 -102.61 -16.96 -7.94
C ASP A 144 -101.53 -16.73 -6.86
N TYR A 145 -101.69 -17.48 -5.75
CA TYR A 145 -100.77 -17.40 -4.61
C TYR A 145 -99.49 -18.20 -4.88
N LEU A 146 -98.38 -17.53 -5.09
CA LEU A 146 -97.13 -18.18 -5.35
C LEU A 146 -96.17 -18.05 -4.13
N TYR A 147 -95.74 -19.20 -3.63
CA TYR A 147 -94.77 -19.33 -2.57
C TYR A 147 -93.49 -19.98 -3.16
N GLY A 148 -92.33 -19.36 -2.95
CA GLY A 148 -91.09 -19.91 -3.44
C GLY A 148 -89.95 -19.75 -2.41
N ARG A 149 -89.01 -20.64 -2.52
CA ARG A 149 -87.80 -20.60 -1.74
C ARG A 149 -86.64 -20.59 -2.74
N GLY A 150 -85.75 -19.61 -2.62
CA GLY A 150 -84.54 -19.51 -3.41
C GLY A 150 -83.30 -19.61 -2.52
N ASN A 151 -82.22 -20.10 -3.11
CA ASN A 151 -80.90 -20.04 -2.51
C ASN A 151 -80.07 -19.11 -3.36
N TYR A 152 -79.25 -18.33 -2.72
CA TYR A 152 -78.22 -17.53 -3.44
C TYR A 152 -76.83 -17.97 -3.01
N PHE A 153 -75.92 -17.87 -3.95
CA PHE A 153 -74.50 -18.08 -3.72
C PHE A 153 -73.79 -16.90 -4.34
N GLU A 154 -73.03 -16.19 -3.53
CA GLU A 154 -72.23 -15.05 -3.93
C GLU A 154 -70.78 -15.36 -3.65
N SER A 155 -69.92 -15.24 -4.65
CA SER A 155 -68.49 -15.31 -4.49
C SER A 155 -67.90 -13.93 -4.72
N SER A 156 -67.02 -13.52 -3.82
CA SER A 156 -66.35 -12.24 -3.92
C SER A 156 -64.84 -12.44 -3.83
N GLN A 157 -64.15 -11.68 -4.63
CA GLN A 157 -62.69 -11.61 -4.60
C GLN A 157 -62.27 -10.23 -4.07
N TYR A 158 -61.48 -10.21 -3.07
CA TYR A 158 -60.97 -9.00 -2.46
C TYR A 158 -59.46 -8.96 -2.67
N ASN A 159 -58.95 -7.85 -3.22
CA ASN A 159 -57.54 -7.58 -3.37
C ASN A 159 -57.12 -6.55 -2.33
N THR A 160 -56.24 -6.95 -1.45
CA THR A 160 -55.69 -6.06 -0.43
C THR A 160 -54.20 -5.86 -0.72
N TYR A 161 -53.81 -4.59 -0.94
CA TYR A 161 -52.40 -4.26 -1.08
C TYR A 161 -51.73 -4.14 0.29
N VAL A 162 -50.67 -4.90 0.48
CA VAL A 162 -49.78 -4.80 1.64
C VAL A 162 -48.59 -3.98 1.21
N PRO A 163 -48.34 -2.78 1.77
CA PRO A 163 -47.20 -1.96 1.43
C PRO A 163 -45.89 -2.67 1.74
N GLY A 164 -44.86 -2.38 0.91
CA GLY A 164 -43.50 -2.82 1.20
C GLY A 164 -42.97 -2.21 2.51
N TYR A 165 -42.10 -2.93 3.17
CA TYR A 165 -41.51 -2.51 4.43
C TYR A 165 -40.03 -2.88 4.52
N MET A 166 -39.31 -2.15 5.35
CA MET A 166 -37.91 -2.46 5.66
C MET A 166 -37.88 -3.51 6.79
N THR A 167 -37.09 -4.53 6.58
CA THR A 167 -36.77 -5.55 7.58
C THR A 167 -35.25 -5.73 7.62
N THR A 168 -34.75 -6.64 8.41
CA THR A 168 -33.35 -7.03 8.44
C THR A 168 -33.22 -8.49 8.01
N ARG A 169 -32.19 -8.76 7.23
CA ARG A 169 -31.81 -10.12 6.87
C ARG A 169 -30.43 -10.43 7.45
N THR A 170 -30.37 -11.52 8.17
CA THR A 170 -29.16 -12.03 8.77
C THR A 170 -28.61 -13.16 7.90
N TYR A 171 -27.32 -13.11 7.61
CA TYR A 171 -26.60 -14.20 6.97
C TYR A 171 -25.25 -14.43 7.63
N THR A 172 -24.79 -15.65 7.60
CA THR A 172 -23.49 -16.02 8.16
C THR A 172 -22.46 -16.07 7.02
N ARG A 173 -21.42 -15.25 7.13
CA ARG A 173 -20.23 -15.40 6.31
C ARG A 173 -19.45 -16.60 6.83
N PRO A 174 -19.07 -17.57 5.99
CA PRO A 174 -18.27 -18.70 6.45
C PRO A 174 -16.92 -18.21 6.96
N GLY A 175 -16.35 -18.95 7.90
CA GLY A 175 -14.99 -18.72 8.36
C GLY A 175 -14.00 -19.02 7.23
N TYR A 176 -12.89 -18.33 7.25
CA TYR A 176 -11.81 -18.49 6.26
C TYR A 176 -10.46 -18.35 6.92
N THR A 177 -9.44 -18.91 6.28
CA THR A 177 -8.05 -18.77 6.73
C THR A 177 -7.37 -17.67 5.92
N VAL A 178 -6.71 -16.75 6.61
CA VAL A 178 -5.80 -15.74 6.01
C VAL A 178 -4.38 -16.12 6.36
N GLY A 179 -3.47 -15.92 5.41
CA GLY A 179 -2.05 -16.14 5.64
C GLY A 179 -1.26 -14.88 5.32
N TYR A 180 -0.25 -14.60 6.14
CA TYR A 180 0.63 -13.46 5.97
C TYR A 180 2.09 -13.88 6.11
N HIS A 181 2.94 -13.16 5.40
CA HIS A 181 4.38 -13.21 5.55
C HIS A 181 4.81 -12.13 6.55
N TYR A 182 5.72 -12.49 7.44
CA TYR A 182 6.30 -11.59 8.42
C TYR A 182 7.78 -11.38 8.08
N PRO A 183 8.10 -10.41 7.19
CA PRO A 183 9.49 -10.06 6.92
C PRO A 183 10.11 -9.49 8.20
N THR A 184 11.24 -10.07 8.57
CA THR A 184 12.06 -9.65 9.71
C THR A 184 13.42 -9.24 9.18
N VAL A 185 13.86 -8.06 9.59
CA VAL A 185 15.13 -7.46 9.16
C VAL A 185 15.97 -7.16 10.38
N GLU A 186 17.25 -7.52 10.30
CA GLU A 186 18.29 -7.11 11.24
C GLU A 186 19.40 -6.40 10.48
N ILE A 187 19.75 -5.20 10.90
CA ILE A 187 20.86 -4.40 10.38
C ILE A 187 21.86 -4.22 11.48
N SER A 188 23.11 -4.61 11.23
CA SER A 188 24.20 -4.43 12.16
C SER A 188 25.31 -3.57 11.55
N LEU A 189 25.77 -2.58 12.31
CA LEU A 189 26.91 -1.75 11.95
C LEU A 189 28.06 -2.06 12.93
N TYR A 190 29.26 -2.20 12.39
CA TYR A 190 30.47 -2.53 13.13
C TYR A 190 31.52 -1.45 12.89
N ASP A 191 32.25 -1.07 13.92
CA ASP A 191 33.46 -0.28 13.76
C ASP A 191 34.46 -1.04 12.87
N SER A 192 35.01 -0.39 11.85
CA SER A 192 35.86 -1.08 10.86
C SER A 192 37.22 -1.50 11.41
N LYS A 193 37.67 -0.93 12.55
CA LYS A 193 38.98 -1.21 13.15
C LYS A 193 38.89 -2.27 14.24
N THR A 194 37.86 -2.15 15.11
CA THR A 194 37.71 -3.03 16.27
C THR A 194 36.80 -4.23 15.99
N MET A 195 35.98 -4.17 14.94
CA MET A 195 34.91 -5.13 14.63
C MET A 195 33.86 -5.23 15.76
N GLU A 196 33.81 -4.26 16.63
CA GLU A 196 32.74 -4.16 17.64
C GLU A 196 31.46 -3.64 17.01
N ARG A 197 30.33 -4.20 17.44
CA ARG A 197 29.02 -3.72 16.98
C ARG A 197 28.72 -2.37 17.61
N ILE A 198 28.58 -1.33 16.77
CA ILE A 198 28.31 0.04 17.17
C ILE A 198 26.83 0.40 17.13
N TRP A 199 26.06 -0.30 16.27
CA TRP A 199 24.64 -0.10 16.17
C TRP A 199 23.93 -1.37 15.66
N LEU A 200 22.71 -1.60 16.19
CA LEU A 200 21.83 -2.68 15.79
C LEU A 200 20.42 -2.12 15.57
N GLY A 201 19.87 -2.37 14.42
CA GLY A 201 18.47 -2.09 14.12
C GLY A 201 17.74 -3.37 13.78
N THR A 202 16.56 -3.59 14.36
CA THR A 202 15.72 -4.74 14.08
C THR A 202 14.30 -4.28 13.77
N GLY A 203 13.60 -5.03 12.93
CA GLY A 203 12.22 -4.71 12.62
C GLY A 203 11.48 -5.88 12.01
N THR A 204 10.17 -5.87 12.19
CA THR A 204 9.25 -6.86 11.61
C THR A 204 8.01 -6.15 11.06
N GLY A 205 7.62 -6.55 9.87
CA GLY A 205 6.38 -6.10 9.23
C GLY A 205 5.42 -7.27 8.99
N GLN A 206 4.25 -6.98 8.44
CA GLN A 206 3.28 -7.98 7.97
C GLN A 206 2.97 -7.69 6.50
N SER A 207 3.04 -8.70 5.64
CA SER A 207 2.87 -8.55 4.19
C SER A 207 2.12 -9.74 3.59
N ASP A 208 1.45 -9.52 2.47
CA ASP A 208 0.92 -10.57 1.60
C ASP A 208 1.96 -11.07 0.58
N ASN A 209 3.08 -10.37 0.45
CA ASN A 209 4.14 -10.71 -0.50
C ASN A 209 5.17 -11.64 0.15
N ALA A 210 5.37 -12.82 -0.45
CA ALA A 210 6.36 -13.81 -0.02
C ALA A 210 7.82 -13.39 -0.29
N ASP A 211 8.04 -12.51 -1.28
CA ASP A 211 9.39 -12.09 -1.65
C ASP A 211 9.95 -11.13 -0.61
N VAL A 212 10.96 -11.59 0.13
CA VAL A 212 11.61 -10.80 1.19
C VAL A 212 12.31 -9.54 0.66
N ARG A 213 12.68 -9.50 -0.64
CA ARG A 213 13.28 -8.33 -1.28
C ARG A 213 12.27 -7.19 -1.41
N VAL A 214 11.00 -7.56 -1.64
CA VAL A 214 9.89 -6.62 -1.78
C VAL A 214 9.30 -6.26 -0.41
N SER A 215 8.95 -7.27 0.39
CA SER A 215 8.32 -7.04 1.69
C SER A 215 9.27 -6.46 2.74
N GLY A 216 10.54 -6.86 2.72
CA GLY A 216 11.56 -6.39 3.67
C GLY A 216 12.02 -4.95 3.45
N GLN A 217 11.96 -4.43 2.22
CA GLN A 217 12.48 -3.08 1.91
C GLN A 217 11.82 -1.96 2.73
N PHE A 218 10.53 -2.07 3.02
CA PHE A 218 9.82 -1.10 3.84
C PHE A 218 10.23 -1.18 5.31
N VAL A 219 10.52 -2.38 5.79
CA VAL A 219 11.05 -2.59 7.15
C VAL A 219 12.43 -1.95 7.26
N VAL A 220 13.30 -2.15 6.26
CA VAL A 220 14.62 -1.50 6.17
C VAL A 220 14.50 0.02 6.26
N GLY A 221 13.61 0.62 5.49
CA GLY A 221 13.39 2.07 5.49
C GLY A 221 13.01 2.60 6.89
N HIS A 222 12.14 1.88 7.61
CA HIS A 222 11.77 2.27 8.98
C HIS A 222 12.90 2.07 9.99
N ILE A 223 13.68 1.00 9.88
CA ILE A 223 14.85 0.78 10.75
C ILE A 223 15.88 1.88 10.51
N LEU A 224 16.19 2.20 9.26
CA LEU A 224 17.16 3.21 8.91
C LEU A 224 16.71 4.64 9.26
N ALA A 225 15.40 4.88 9.44
CA ALA A 225 14.92 6.15 9.97
C ALA A 225 15.45 6.44 11.38
N GLU A 226 15.75 5.39 12.17
CA GLU A 226 16.35 5.50 13.50
C GLU A 226 17.90 5.73 13.48
N LEU A 227 18.53 5.49 12.31
CA LEU A 227 19.95 5.74 12.14
C LEU A 227 20.15 7.24 11.82
N PRO A 228 21.10 7.95 12.47
CA PRO A 228 21.42 9.33 12.12
C PRO A 228 21.80 9.47 10.64
N ASP A 229 21.51 10.62 10.06
CA ASP A 229 22.06 10.96 8.75
C ASP A 229 23.56 11.26 8.87
N ALA A 230 24.33 11.00 7.81
CA ALA A 230 25.73 11.38 7.79
C ALA A 230 25.88 12.89 8.01
N SER A 231 26.80 13.30 8.87
CA SER A 231 26.97 14.69 9.30
C SER A 231 27.35 15.66 8.15
N THR A 232 27.92 15.12 7.09
CA THR A 232 28.18 15.85 5.83
C THR A 232 27.66 14.99 4.67
N SER A 233 26.58 15.42 4.05
CA SER A 233 26.15 14.75 2.82
C SER A 233 27.17 15.05 1.71
N ASN A 234 28.12 14.15 1.49
CA ASN A 234 29.15 14.23 0.45
C ASN A 234 28.58 14.31 -0.99
N PHE A 235 27.26 14.12 -1.14
CA PHE A 235 26.55 14.23 -2.40
C PHE A 235 25.83 15.57 -2.59
N ARG A 236 26.00 16.51 -1.65
CA ARG A 236 25.28 17.79 -1.68
C ARG A 236 26.28 18.93 -1.92
N HIS A 237 26.58 19.25 -3.18
CA HIS A 237 27.17 20.54 -3.49
C HIS A 237 26.19 21.64 -3.12
N VAL A 238 26.65 22.64 -2.36
CA VAL A 238 25.82 23.77 -1.88
C VAL A 238 25.18 24.51 -3.03
N ASP A 239 25.82 24.50 -4.20
CA ASP A 239 25.40 25.22 -5.41
C ASP A 239 24.54 24.37 -6.38
N ASP A 240 24.25 23.11 -6.04
CA ASP A 240 23.42 22.26 -6.89
C ASP A 240 21.95 22.64 -6.80
N GLY A 241 21.35 22.79 -7.97
CA GLY A 241 19.89 22.93 -8.06
C GLY A 241 19.18 21.68 -7.60
N VAL A 242 18.09 21.87 -6.89
CA VAL A 242 17.27 20.83 -6.29
C VAL A 242 15.84 20.87 -6.83
N LEU A 243 15.15 19.72 -6.75
CA LEU A 243 13.77 19.57 -7.19
C LEU A 243 12.76 19.70 -6.04
N GLY A 244 13.23 19.49 -4.81
CA GLY A 244 12.40 19.42 -3.60
C GLY A 244 11.73 18.05 -3.43
N VAL A 245 12.51 17.00 -3.63
CA VAL A 245 12.13 15.62 -3.36
C VAL A 245 13.16 14.95 -2.47
N ASP A 246 12.70 14.09 -1.59
CA ASP A 246 13.54 13.09 -0.93
C ASP A 246 13.39 11.78 -1.72
N LEU A 247 14.48 11.04 -1.84
CA LEU A 247 14.53 9.83 -2.64
C LEU A 247 14.97 8.63 -1.80
N GLY A 248 14.39 7.48 -2.12
CA GLY A 248 14.86 6.16 -1.69
C GLY A 248 15.01 5.25 -2.91
N ILE A 249 15.51 4.05 -2.69
CA ILE A 249 15.57 3.00 -3.71
C ILE A 249 14.58 1.90 -3.33
N TYR A 250 13.70 1.53 -4.25
CA TYR A 250 12.69 0.51 -4.02
C TYR A 250 12.54 -0.43 -5.22
N THR A 251 11.99 -1.59 -4.99
CA THR A 251 11.66 -2.58 -6.02
C THR A 251 10.21 -3.02 -5.89
N ASN A 252 9.60 -3.37 -7.02
CA ASN A 252 8.26 -3.97 -7.05
C ASN A 252 8.29 -5.46 -7.43
N ASP A 253 9.40 -5.93 -8.00
CA ASP A 253 9.56 -7.29 -8.50
C ASP A 253 10.76 -8.03 -7.89
N GLY A 254 11.51 -7.37 -7.00
CA GLY A 254 12.74 -7.89 -6.41
C GLY A 254 13.94 -7.95 -7.35
N ASN A 255 13.79 -7.65 -8.63
CA ASN A 255 14.85 -7.76 -9.64
C ASN A 255 15.34 -6.38 -10.10
N ASN A 256 14.42 -5.43 -10.23
CA ASN A 256 14.74 -4.08 -10.67
C ASN A 256 14.50 -3.09 -9.54
N TYR A 257 15.53 -2.36 -9.19
CA TYR A 257 15.49 -1.31 -8.18
C TYR A 257 15.44 0.05 -8.84
N PHE A 258 14.53 0.90 -8.40
CA PHE A 258 14.30 2.23 -8.96
C PHE A 258 14.41 3.30 -7.89
N PRO A 259 14.96 4.48 -8.23
CA PRO A 259 14.80 5.66 -7.39
C PRO A 259 13.31 5.99 -7.25
N THR A 260 12.87 6.17 -6.03
CA THR A 260 11.46 6.42 -5.73
C THR A 260 11.36 7.66 -4.83
N ILE A 261 10.43 8.53 -5.13
CA ILE A 261 10.19 9.74 -4.36
C ILE A 261 9.55 9.32 -3.03
N THR A 262 10.24 9.52 -1.92
CA THR A 262 9.73 9.21 -0.58
C THR A 262 8.93 10.37 0.01
N ARG A 263 9.27 11.60 -0.39
CA ARG A 263 8.56 12.82 0.01
C ARG A 263 8.73 13.92 -1.02
N VAL A 264 7.66 14.67 -1.27
CA VAL A 264 7.69 15.89 -2.08
C VAL A 264 7.51 17.11 -1.17
N ALA A 265 8.51 17.98 -1.13
CA ALA A 265 8.46 19.18 -0.30
C ALA A 265 7.31 20.14 -0.74
N PRO A 266 6.61 20.78 0.20
CA PRO A 266 5.59 21.77 -0.11
C PRO A 266 6.18 22.92 -0.93
N LYS A 267 5.37 23.46 -1.88
CA LYS A 267 5.73 24.60 -2.74
C LYS A 267 6.98 24.41 -3.62
N SER A 268 7.56 23.20 -3.64
CA SER A 268 8.73 22.89 -4.47
C SER A 268 8.41 22.84 -5.97
N PRO A 269 9.42 22.89 -6.86
CA PRO A 269 9.23 22.62 -8.28
C PRO A 269 8.57 21.27 -8.54
N ALA A 270 8.98 20.21 -7.82
CA ALA A 270 8.40 18.90 -7.92
C ALA A 270 6.90 18.88 -7.61
N ARG A 271 6.47 19.56 -6.54
CA ARG A 271 5.05 19.67 -6.18
C ARG A 271 4.25 20.43 -7.24
N LYS A 272 4.80 21.51 -7.79
CA LYS A 272 4.17 22.30 -8.86
C LYS A 272 4.05 21.52 -10.17
N ALA A 273 5.01 20.66 -10.45
CA ALA A 273 5.01 19.79 -11.61
C ALA A 273 4.11 18.54 -11.45
N GLY A 274 3.46 18.37 -10.28
CA GLY A 274 2.52 17.28 -10.02
C GLY A 274 3.18 15.97 -9.61
N LEU A 275 4.46 15.98 -9.20
CA LEU A 275 5.09 14.80 -8.59
C LEU A 275 4.48 14.52 -7.23
N LEU A 276 4.35 13.24 -6.91
CA LEU A 276 3.76 12.73 -5.68
C LEU A 276 4.74 11.82 -4.96
N ASP A 277 4.48 11.63 -3.67
CA ASP A 277 5.15 10.61 -2.87
C ASP A 277 4.86 9.24 -3.49
N TYR A 278 5.87 8.39 -3.51
CA TYR A 278 5.89 7.05 -4.11
C TYR A 278 5.90 7.00 -5.65
N ASP A 279 6.10 8.12 -6.35
CA ASP A 279 6.44 8.08 -7.77
C ASP A 279 7.79 7.38 -7.96
N MET A 280 7.82 6.33 -8.78
CA MET A 280 9.03 5.62 -9.14
C MET A 280 9.65 6.26 -10.38
N ILE A 281 10.90 6.69 -10.31
CA ILE A 281 11.60 7.31 -11.44
C ILE A 281 12.14 6.22 -12.35
N LEU A 282 11.68 6.19 -13.60
CA LEU A 282 12.10 5.23 -14.62
C LEU A 282 13.28 5.75 -15.45
N ALA A 283 13.28 7.07 -15.74
CA ALA A 283 14.32 7.71 -16.53
C ALA A 283 14.47 9.18 -16.12
N ILE A 284 15.68 9.70 -16.28
CA ILE A 284 16.08 11.10 -16.08
C ILE A 284 16.77 11.57 -17.37
N ASP A 285 16.27 12.63 -18.00
CA ASP A 285 16.77 13.17 -19.26
C ASP A 285 17.01 12.06 -20.32
N ASN A 286 16.03 11.15 -20.47
CA ASN A 286 16.04 9.95 -21.31
C ASN A 286 17.06 8.86 -20.91
N ILE A 287 17.77 9.00 -19.79
CA ILE A 287 18.68 7.98 -19.26
C ILE A 287 17.90 7.06 -18.32
N PRO A 288 17.76 5.75 -18.63
CA PRO A 288 17.13 4.80 -17.69
C PRO A 288 17.93 4.71 -16.39
N VAL A 289 17.19 4.68 -15.25
CA VAL A 289 17.82 4.69 -13.91
C VAL A 289 17.61 3.40 -13.12
N ALA A 290 16.99 2.40 -13.72
CA ALA A 290 16.87 1.08 -13.08
C ALA A 290 18.25 0.52 -12.71
N ASN A 291 18.38 0.01 -11.50
CA ASN A 291 19.61 -0.62 -10.99
C ASN A 291 20.86 0.26 -11.01
N LYS A 292 20.72 1.58 -11.14
CA LYS A 292 21.87 2.49 -11.01
C LYS A 292 22.21 2.72 -9.54
N PRO A 293 23.52 2.83 -9.22
CA PRO A 293 23.95 3.29 -7.89
C PRO A 293 23.29 4.62 -7.53
N PHE A 294 22.90 4.80 -6.28
CA PHE A 294 22.15 5.97 -5.84
C PHE A 294 22.93 7.28 -6.07
N GLY A 295 24.24 7.27 -5.82
CA GLY A 295 25.10 8.41 -6.08
C GLY A 295 25.08 8.87 -7.56
N ASP A 296 24.96 7.94 -8.51
CA ASP A 296 24.88 8.30 -9.94
C ASP A 296 23.50 8.88 -10.29
N VAL A 297 22.44 8.39 -9.64
CA VAL A 297 21.11 8.98 -9.76
C VAL A 297 21.09 10.43 -9.24
N LEU A 298 21.72 10.68 -8.10
CA LEU A 298 21.83 12.03 -7.53
C LEU A 298 22.60 12.99 -8.46
N LYS A 299 23.66 12.52 -9.14
CA LYS A 299 24.38 13.32 -10.15
C LYS A 299 23.49 13.68 -11.34
N LEU A 300 22.61 12.78 -11.79
CA LEU A 300 21.66 13.06 -12.87
C LEU A 300 20.58 14.05 -12.44
N ILE A 301 20.10 13.94 -11.20
CA ILE A 301 19.06 14.85 -10.66
C ILE A 301 19.64 16.23 -10.36
N GLY A 302 20.86 16.28 -9.84
CA GLY A 302 21.59 17.52 -9.56
C GLY A 302 21.89 18.30 -10.83
N GLY A 303 22.28 19.57 -10.68
CA GLY A 303 22.66 20.44 -11.79
C GLY A 303 22.48 21.92 -11.43
N LYS A 304 22.75 22.81 -12.37
CA LYS A 304 22.65 24.24 -12.11
C LYS A 304 21.21 24.68 -11.84
N PRO A 305 20.95 25.52 -10.83
CA PRO A 305 19.63 26.11 -10.63
C PRO A 305 19.12 26.82 -11.90
N GLY A 306 17.83 26.70 -12.19
CA GLY A 306 17.18 27.24 -13.39
C GLY A 306 17.27 26.32 -14.62
N THR A 307 18.06 25.24 -14.60
CA THR A 307 18.07 24.26 -15.69
C THR A 307 16.84 23.34 -15.60
N ILE A 308 16.37 22.92 -16.77
CA ILE A 308 15.25 21.99 -16.91
C ILE A 308 15.74 20.57 -16.79
N ILE A 309 14.93 19.70 -16.20
CA ILE A 309 15.10 18.25 -16.13
C ILE A 309 13.82 17.57 -16.57
N HIS A 310 13.95 16.48 -17.31
CA HIS A 310 12.84 15.64 -17.74
C HIS A 310 12.84 14.33 -16.94
N LEU A 311 11.75 14.06 -16.23
CA LEU A 311 11.57 12.83 -15.49
C LEU A 311 10.47 11.99 -16.13
N VAL A 312 10.71 10.69 -16.26
CA VAL A 312 9.68 9.72 -16.56
C VAL A 312 9.42 8.94 -15.28
N VAL A 313 8.23 9.06 -14.74
CA VAL A 313 7.85 8.35 -13.51
C VAL A 313 6.75 7.33 -13.77
N TRP A 314 6.73 6.32 -12.92
CA TRP A 314 5.66 5.32 -12.85
C TRP A 314 4.79 5.60 -11.64
N ARG A 315 3.49 5.72 -11.87
CA ARG A 315 2.47 5.95 -10.85
C ARG A 315 1.25 5.10 -11.16
N THR A 316 0.81 4.24 -10.24
CA THR A 316 -0.45 3.45 -10.33
C THR A 316 -0.70 2.83 -11.70
N GLY A 317 0.30 2.17 -12.28
CA GLY A 317 0.15 1.48 -13.57
C GLY A 317 0.42 2.35 -14.81
N GLN A 318 0.74 3.63 -14.67
CA GLN A 318 0.93 4.55 -15.79
C GLN A 318 2.32 5.19 -15.79
N LYS A 319 2.86 5.41 -16.99
CA LYS A 319 4.05 6.22 -17.21
C LYS A 319 3.63 7.67 -17.37
N ILE A 320 4.23 8.57 -16.59
CA ILE A 320 3.97 10.00 -16.61
C ILE A 320 5.28 10.70 -16.90
N SER A 321 5.31 11.57 -17.92
CA SER A 321 6.46 12.44 -18.22
C SER A 321 6.23 13.79 -17.55
N VAL A 322 7.26 14.26 -16.84
CA VAL A 322 7.21 15.51 -16.08
C VAL A 322 8.45 16.33 -16.43
N GLU A 323 8.25 17.59 -16.73
CA GLU A 323 9.30 18.57 -16.95
C GLU A 323 9.28 19.61 -15.83
N LEU A 324 10.44 19.88 -15.22
CA LEU A 324 10.53 20.83 -14.12
C LEU A 324 11.89 21.50 -14.07
N ALA A 325 11.92 22.74 -13.55
CA ALA A 325 13.16 23.49 -13.40
C ALA A 325 13.78 23.25 -12.02
N ARG A 326 15.09 23.03 -11.97
CA ARG A 326 15.85 22.99 -10.72
C ARG A 326 15.80 24.33 -10.03
N THR A 327 15.69 24.37 -8.72
CA THR A 327 15.69 25.60 -7.91
C THR A 327 16.81 25.56 -6.88
N THR A 328 17.12 26.69 -6.28
CA THR A 328 18.06 26.73 -5.15
C THR A 328 17.37 26.20 -3.88
N ARG A 329 18.17 25.65 -2.97
CA ARG A 329 17.67 25.00 -1.75
C ARG A 329 16.95 25.96 -0.81
N ASP A 330 17.40 27.22 -0.72
CA ASP A 330 16.79 28.27 0.09
C ASP A 330 15.33 28.58 -0.29
N LYS A 331 14.94 28.28 -1.55
CA LYS A 331 13.58 28.44 -2.05
C LYS A 331 12.65 27.26 -1.78
N ILE A 332 13.17 26.16 -1.20
CA ILE A 332 12.36 25.02 -0.81
C ILE A 332 12.03 25.14 0.66
N GLN A 333 10.75 25.33 0.97
CA GLN A 333 10.25 25.31 2.34
C GLN A 333 10.07 23.85 2.79
N HIS A 334 10.66 23.52 3.91
CA HIS A 334 10.53 22.21 4.58
C HIS A 334 9.23 22.09 5.37
#